data_f2ecb4fd8331d0ceb3938f6080a27724
#
_entry.id   f2ecb4fd8331d0ceb3938f6080a27724
#
_cell.length_a   1.000
_cell.length_b   1.000
_cell.length_c   1.000
_cell.angle_alpha   90.00
_cell.angle_beta   90.00
_cell.angle_gamma   90.00
#
_symmetry.space_group_name_H-M   'P 1'
#
loop_
_entity.id
_entity.type
_entity.pdbx_description
1 polymer ?
#
loop_
_entity_poly.entity_id
_entity_poly.type
_entity_poly.pdbx_seq_one_letter_code
_entity_poly.pdbx_strand_id
1 'polypeptide(L)'
;FRSKRYFNLKERQYAENIFRNALYIINHVSYGVKYTFNSIDLPYDYYSTPEIMKSLADTLHNPFISFYETAFLKRIQREKIEFIGISVSGCFQLISAVTLAKLIKEECPSVKHVSLGGNYITRLADDCMKEWHPFFEYIDSIMMYDGEEPLARLLEALDSGDDNLDCVPNLCHAKGGKIYKNHRIEQTFINDTVPDFDGFALSKYFM
;
A
#
# COMPACT_ATOMS: atom_id res chain seq x y z
N PHE A 1 22.30 9.19 7.81
CA PHE A 1 21.35 9.91 8.68
C PHE A 1 21.48 9.57 10.19
N ARG A 2 22.17 8.49 10.62
CA ARG A 2 22.29 8.07 12.03
C ARG A 2 23.68 8.36 12.65
N SER A 3 24.45 9.25 12.06
CA SER A 3 25.82 9.55 12.48
C SER A 3 25.94 11.01 12.88
N LYS A 4 26.74 11.31 13.91
CA LYS A 4 27.14 12.71 14.23
C LYS A 4 27.72 13.44 13.02
N ARG A 5 28.26 12.70 12.04
CA ARG A 5 28.77 13.24 10.78
C ARG A 5 27.70 13.90 9.91
N TYR A 6 26.43 13.53 10.09
CA TYR A 6 25.31 14.17 9.38
C TYR A 6 25.22 15.67 9.63
N PHE A 7 25.61 16.13 10.83
CA PHE A 7 25.63 17.55 11.19
C PHE A 7 26.86 18.28 10.66
N ASN A 8 27.87 17.57 10.16
CA ASN A 8 29.01 18.20 9.47
C ASN A 8 28.58 18.51 8.01
N LEU A 9 28.43 19.78 7.70
CA LEU A 9 27.92 20.23 6.39
C LEU A 9 28.72 19.66 5.21
N LYS A 10 30.07 19.61 5.33
CA LYS A 10 30.93 19.09 4.26
C LYS A 10 30.72 17.58 4.03
N GLU A 11 30.66 16.80 5.11
CA GLU A 11 30.42 15.35 5.02
C GLU A 11 29.04 15.03 4.48
N ARG A 12 28.02 15.80 4.90
CA ARG A 12 26.66 15.67 4.36
C ARG A 12 26.61 15.98 2.88
N GLN A 13 27.18 17.10 2.44
CA GLN A 13 27.24 17.46 1.03
C GLN A 13 27.99 16.42 0.18
N TYR A 14 29.08 15.88 0.71
CA TYR A 14 29.81 14.80 0.04
C TYR A 14 28.94 13.54 -0.13
N ALA A 15 28.26 13.11 0.93
CA ALA A 15 27.37 11.97 0.87
C ALA A 15 26.20 12.22 -0.10
N GLU A 16 25.57 13.39 -0.06
CA GLU A 16 24.51 13.78 -0.99
C GLU A 16 24.98 13.74 -2.45
N ASN A 17 26.19 14.20 -2.73
CA ASN A 17 26.76 14.16 -4.09
C ASN A 17 26.99 12.72 -4.57
N ILE A 18 27.46 11.81 -3.70
CA ILE A 18 27.58 10.40 -4.04
C ILE A 18 26.22 9.82 -4.42
N PHE A 19 25.20 10.07 -3.60
CA PHE A 19 23.84 9.60 -3.88
C PHE A 19 23.28 10.19 -5.17
N ARG A 20 23.47 11.49 -5.41
CA ARG A 20 23.03 12.13 -6.66
C ARG A 20 23.70 11.50 -7.88
N ASN A 21 25.00 11.24 -7.80
CA ASN A 21 25.72 10.60 -8.90
C ASN A 21 25.25 9.15 -9.11
N ALA A 22 24.99 8.41 -8.05
CA ALA A 22 24.43 7.07 -8.15
C ALA A 22 23.03 7.08 -8.79
N LEU A 23 22.15 7.99 -8.35
CA LEU A 23 20.82 8.17 -8.96
C LEU A 23 20.90 8.61 -10.43
N TYR A 24 21.87 9.47 -10.77
CA TYR A 24 22.11 9.86 -12.16
C TYR A 24 22.45 8.65 -13.03
N ILE A 25 23.36 7.79 -12.58
CA ILE A 25 23.73 6.56 -13.28
C ILE A 25 22.54 5.61 -13.41
N ILE A 26 21.83 5.36 -12.31
CA ILE A 26 20.64 4.51 -12.29
C ILE A 26 19.60 5.02 -13.30
N ASN A 27 19.28 6.31 -13.27
CA ASN A 27 18.30 6.91 -14.17
C ASN A 27 18.75 6.89 -15.65
N HIS A 28 20.05 6.84 -15.91
CA HIS A 28 20.55 6.75 -17.27
C HIS A 28 20.34 5.36 -17.90
N VAL A 29 20.26 4.32 -17.07
CA VAL A 29 20.05 2.93 -17.52
C VAL A 29 18.63 2.44 -17.28
N SER A 30 17.83 3.18 -16.53
CA SER A 30 16.45 2.83 -16.19
C SER A 30 15.49 3.44 -17.22
N TYR A 31 15.18 2.71 -18.26
CA TYR A 31 14.29 3.17 -19.33
C TYR A 31 12.91 3.59 -18.79
N GLY A 32 12.62 4.93 -18.85
CA GLY A 32 11.32 5.47 -18.49
C GLY A 32 10.99 5.55 -17.00
N VAL A 33 11.76 4.88 -16.12
CA VAL A 33 11.59 4.99 -14.67
C VAL A 33 12.57 6.01 -14.11
N LYS A 34 12.10 6.96 -13.32
CA LYS A 34 12.95 7.99 -12.70
C LYS A 34 12.98 7.82 -11.20
N TYR A 35 14.17 7.60 -10.68
CA TYR A 35 14.44 7.50 -9.24
C TYR A 35 14.92 8.83 -8.69
N THR A 36 14.32 9.27 -7.61
CA THR A 36 14.74 10.44 -6.84
C THR A 36 15.00 10.07 -5.38
N PHE A 37 15.38 11.03 -4.54
CA PHE A 37 15.51 10.78 -3.10
C PHE A 37 14.18 10.43 -2.42
N ASN A 38 13.07 10.89 -2.99
CA ASN A 38 11.77 10.85 -2.31
C ASN A 38 10.69 10.13 -3.13
N SER A 39 10.96 9.81 -4.40
CA SER A 39 9.98 9.20 -5.31
C SER A 39 10.60 8.22 -6.29
N ILE A 40 9.74 7.35 -6.79
CA ILE A 40 9.98 6.55 -7.99
C ILE A 40 8.87 6.96 -8.96
N ASP A 41 9.24 7.66 -10.03
CA ASP A 41 8.29 8.12 -11.03
C ASP A 41 8.24 7.11 -12.17
N LEU A 42 7.10 6.47 -12.34
CA LEU A 42 6.86 5.47 -13.37
C LEU A 42 6.25 6.12 -14.62
N PRO A 43 6.44 5.53 -15.81
CA PRO A 43 5.91 6.09 -17.06
C PRO A 43 4.41 5.78 -17.25
N TYR A 44 3.61 5.90 -16.20
CA TYR A 44 2.17 5.64 -16.20
C TYR A 44 1.41 6.81 -15.59
N ASP A 45 0.21 7.05 -16.07
CA ASP A 45 -0.70 7.98 -15.42
C ASP A 45 -1.35 7.35 -14.18
N TYR A 46 -1.01 7.87 -13.01
CA TYR A 46 -1.53 7.42 -11.71
C TYR A 46 -3.02 7.72 -11.49
N TYR A 47 -3.62 8.52 -12.37
CA TYR A 47 -5.06 8.84 -12.34
C TYR A 47 -5.86 8.02 -13.37
N SER A 48 -5.19 7.20 -14.16
CA SER A 48 -5.80 6.36 -15.18
C SER A 48 -5.82 4.89 -14.77
N THR A 49 -6.99 4.36 -14.42
CA THR A 49 -7.15 2.94 -14.11
C THR A 49 -6.58 2.01 -15.20
N PRO A 50 -6.82 2.24 -16.51
CA PRO A 50 -6.20 1.42 -17.55
C PRO A 50 -4.68 1.44 -17.55
N GLU A 51 -4.05 2.60 -17.30
CA GLU A 51 -2.58 2.70 -17.22
C GLU A 51 -2.03 2.01 -15.97
N ILE A 52 -2.73 2.10 -14.84
CA ILE A 52 -2.38 1.36 -13.62
C ILE A 52 -2.45 -0.15 -13.90
N MET A 53 -3.54 -0.64 -14.47
CA MET A 53 -3.71 -2.08 -14.76
C MET A 53 -2.64 -2.57 -15.75
N LYS A 54 -2.31 -1.79 -16.76
CA LYS A 54 -1.23 -2.09 -17.71
C LYS A 54 0.13 -2.23 -17.02
N SER A 55 0.42 -1.40 -16.02
CA SER A 55 1.68 -1.42 -15.27
C SER A 55 1.91 -2.73 -14.51
N LEU A 56 0.85 -3.46 -14.16
CA LEU A 56 0.92 -4.67 -13.31
C LEU A 56 1.60 -5.88 -14.00
N ALA A 57 1.75 -5.84 -15.31
CA ALA A 57 2.43 -6.86 -16.08
C ALA A 57 3.77 -6.39 -16.69
N ASP A 58 4.11 -5.13 -16.52
CA ASP A 58 5.31 -4.54 -17.12
C ASP A 58 6.52 -4.65 -16.19
N THR A 59 7.24 -5.76 -16.30
CA THR A 59 8.43 -6.04 -15.50
C THR A 59 9.61 -5.10 -15.80
N LEU A 60 9.59 -4.40 -16.95
CA LEU A 60 10.64 -3.46 -17.32
C LEU A 60 10.49 -2.12 -16.59
N HIS A 61 9.27 -1.60 -16.49
CA HIS A 61 9.01 -0.27 -15.97
C HIS A 61 8.33 -0.26 -14.59
N ASN A 62 7.95 -1.42 -14.06
CA ASN A 62 7.41 -1.56 -12.72
C ASN A 62 8.39 -2.30 -11.78
N PRO A 63 9.31 -1.59 -11.13
CA PRO A 63 10.32 -2.21 -10.26
C PRO A 63 9.72 -2.86 -9.01
N PHE A 64 8.47 -2.56 -8.67
CA PHE A 64 7.80 -3.16 -7.52
C PHE A 64 7.55 -4.65 -7.71
N ILE A 65 7.42 -5.15 -8.96
CA ILE A 65 7.24 -6.58 -9.24
C ILE A 65 8.44 -7.36 -8.67
N SER A 66 9.63 -7.11 -9.17
CA SER A 66 10.83 -7.83 -8.71
C SER A 66 11.17 -7.58 -7.24
N PHE A 67 10.88 -6.38 -6.74
CA PHE A 67 11.07 -6.07 -5.32
C PHE A 67 10.18 -6.93 -4.43
N TYR A 68 8.90 -7.07 -4.75
CA TYR A 68 7.97 -7.86 -3.95
C TYR A 68 8.25 -9.36 -4.03
N GLU A 69 8.55 -9.89 -5.23
CA GLU A 69 8.93 -11.29 -5.42
C GLU A 69 10.16 -11.67 -4.58
N THR A 70 11.15 -10.81 -4.52
CA THR A 70 12.40 -11.09 -3.80
C THR A 70 12.32 -10.86 -2.31
N ALA A 71 11.62 -9.82 -1.85
CA ALA A 71 11.68 -9.36 -0.46
C ALA A 71 10.42 -9.70 0.36
N PHE A 72 9.23 -9.71 -0.26
CA PHE A 72 7.97 -9.75 0.48
C PHE A 72 7.25 -11.09 0.39
N LEU A 73 7.04 -11.64 -0.81
CA LEU A 73 6.19 -12.82 -0.99
C LEU A 73 6.72 -14.03 -0.23
N LYS A 74 8.03 -14.26 -0.24
CA LYS A 74 8.65 -15.35 0.53
C LYS A 74 8.36 -15.29 2.03
N ARG A 75 8.27 -14.08 2.56
CA ARG A 75 7.92 -13.87 3.97
C ARG A 75 6.46 -14.20 4.22
N ILE A 76 5.54 -13.69 3.39
CA ILE A 76 4.10 -13.96 3.47
C ILE A 76 3.84 -15.46 3.43
N GLN A 77 4.45 -16.18 2.49
CA GLN A 77 4.33 -17.63 2.33
C GLN A 77 4.88 -18.38 3.54
N ARG A 78 6.08 -18.03 4.03
CA ARG A 78 6.73 -18.68 5.16
C ARG A 78 5.94 -18.50 6.45
N GLU A 79 5.41 -17.30 6.69
CA GLU A 79 4.66 -16.95 7.89
C GLU A 79 3.18 -17.36 7.78
N LYS A 80 2.75 -17.87 6.64
CA LYS A 80 1.37 -18.30 6.34
C LYS A 80 0.34 -17.23 6.70
N ILE A 81 0.62 -16.01 6.30
CA ILE A 81 -0.26 -14.86 6.56
C ILE A 81 -1.58 -15.08 5.81
N GLU A 82 -2.69 -14.88 6.50
CA GLU A 82 -4.04 -15.09 5.96
C GLU A 82 -4.75 -13.80 5.57
N PHE A 83 -4.38 -12.68 6.17
CA PHE A 83 -4.95 -11.36 5.89
C PHE A 83 -3.85 -10.34 5.61
N ILE A 84 -4.05 -9.51 4.56
CA ILE A 84 -3.16 -8.40 4.21
C ILE A 84 -3.97 -7.13 4.07
N GLY A 85 -3.63 -6.13 4.89
CA GLY A 85 -4.10 -4.75 4.74
C GLY A 85 -3.02 -3.87 4.13
N ILE A 86 -3.35 -3.13 3.07
CA ILE A 86 -2.43 -2.24 2.35
C ILE A 86 -2.95 -0.81 2.47
N SER A 87 -2.19 0.07 3.12
CA SER A 87 -2.56 1.48 3.28
C SER A 87 -2.04 2.33 2.12
N VAL A 88 -2.95 3.05 1.46
CA VAL A 88 -2.67 3.93 0.32
C VAL A 88 -3.06 5.37 0.67
N SER A 89 -2.06 6.19 0.98
CA SER A 89 -2.24 7.58 1.40
C SER A 89 -2.08 8.60 0.28
N GLY A 90 -1.53 8.19 -0.88
CA GLY A 90 -1.31 9.04 -2.04
C GLY A 90 -1.33 8.28 -3.36
N CYS A 91 -1.61 8.98 -4.46
CA CYS A 91 -1.71 8.39 -5.80
C CYS A 91 -0.44 7.62 -6.22
N PHE A 92 0.74 8.09 -5.84
CA PHE A 92 2.02 7.44 -6.19
C PHE A 92 2.22 6.06 -5.57
N GLN A 93 1.44 5.70 -4.54
CA GLN A 93 1.47 4.38 -3.92
C GLN A 93 0.54 3.39 -4.62
N LEU A 94 -0.35 3.85 -5.50
CA LEU A 94 -1.43 3.03 -6.03
C LEU A 94 -0.92 1.88 -6.91
N ILE A 95 0.00 2.17 -7.86
CA ILE A 95 0.60 1.12 -8.70
C ILE A 95 1.32 0.09 -7.82
N SER A 96 2.12 0.54 -6.87
CA SER A 96 2.82 -0.33 -5.92
C SER A 96 1.85 -1.21 -5.11
N ALA A 97 0.76 -0.62 -4.59
CA ALA A 97 -0.24 -1.33 -3.79
C ALA A 97 -1.00 -2.39 -4.60
N VAL A 98 -1.47 -2.04 -5.81
CA VAL A 98 -2.20 -2.97 -6.66
C VAL A 98 -1.27 -4.05 -7.24
N THR A 99 -0.01 -3.71 -7.53
CA THR A 99 1.02 -4.69 -7.90
C THR A 99 1.22 -5.73 -6.78
N LEU A 100 1.36 -5.27 -5.54
CA LEU A 100 1.49 -6.18 -4.39
C LEU A 100 0.25 -7.06 -4.24
N ALA A 101 -0.94 -6.48 -4.32
CA ALA A 101 -2.20 -7.22 -4.21
C ALA A 101 -2.31 -8.32 -5.29
N LYS A 102 -1.98 -7.99 -6.55
CA LYS A 102 -1.93 -8.96 -7.66
C LYS A 102 -1.00 -10.12 -7.35
N LEU A 103 0.26 -9.83 -7.02
CA LEU A 103 1.26 -10.86 -6.75
C LEU A 103 0.87 -11.74 -5.55
N ILE A 104 0.25 -11.17 -4.51
CA ILE A 104 -0.28 -11.94 -3.38
C ILE A 104 -1.35 -12.91 -3.85
N LYS A 105 -2.31 -12.47 -4.65
CA LYS A 105 -3.39 -13.32 -5.17
C LYS A 105 -2.86 -14.45 -6.06
N GLU A 106 -1.82 -14.19 -6.83
CA GLU A 106 -1.23 -15.16 -7.74
C GLU A 106 -0.31 -16.17 -7.03
N GLU A 107 0.46 -15.74 -6.01
CA GLU A 107 1.56 -16.54 -5.47
C GLU A 107 1.42 -16.91 -4.00
N CYS A 108 0.49 -16.31 -3.25
CA CYS A 108 0.34 -16.54 -1.82
C CYS A 108 -1.01 -17.17 -1.45
N PRO A 109 -1.22 -18.48 -1.70
CA PRO A 109 -2.52 -19.14 -1.49
C PRO A 109 -2.96 -19.18 -0.02
N SER A 110 -2.07 -18.89 0.93
CA SER A 110 -2.45 -18.75 2.34
C SER A 110 -3.23 -17.47 2.61
N VAL A 111 -3.10 -16.44 1.76
CA VAL A 111 -3.81 -15.18 1.95
C VAL A 111 -5.24 -15.31 1.47
N LYS A 112 -6.16 -15.27 2.40
CA LYS A 112 -7.61 -15.41 2.17
C LYS A 112 -8.24 -14.07 1.78
N HIS A 113 -7.71 -12.96 2.30
CA HIS A 113 -8.29 -11.65 2.12
C HIS A 113 -7.23 -10.55 1.98
N VAL A 114 -7.37 -9.72 0.95
CA VAL A 114 -6.55 -8.53 0.70
C VAL A 114 -7.44 -7.29 0.75
N SER A 115 -7.18 -6.39 1.69
CA SER A 115 -7.92 -5.13 1.84
C SER A 115 -7.03 -3.94 1.54
N LEU A 116 -7.52 -3.00 0.73
CA LEU A 116 -6.92 -1.66 0.64
C LEU A 116 -7.57 -0.72 1.65
N GLY A 117 -6.81 0.25 2.14
CA GLY A 117 -7.30 1.30 2.99
C GLY A 117 -6.47 2.58 2.84
N GLY A 118 -6.78 3.59 3.64
CA GLY A 118 -6.08 4.87 3.65
C GLY A 118 -6.82 5.99 2.91
N ASN A 119 -6.37 7.20 3.14
CA ASN A 119 -7.11 8.40 2.73
C ASN A 119 -7.29 8.51 1.21
N TYR A 120 -6.28 8.15 0.42
CA TYR A 120 -6.38 8.26 -1.03
C TYR A 120 -7.39 7.25 -1.60
N ILE A 121 -7.33 5.99 -1.14
CA ILE A 121 -8.21 4.94 -1.65
C ILE A 121 -9.66 5.15 -1.21
N THR A 122 -9.89 5.74 -0.03
CA THR A 122 -11.23 6.15 0.43
C THR A 122 -11.87 7.11 -0.57
N ARG A 123 -11.15 8.17 -0.96
CA ARG A 123 -11.63 9.14 -1.94
C ARG A 123 -11.89 8.50 -3.30
N LEU A 124 -10.99 7.65 -3.75
CA LEU A 124 -11.17 6.92 -5.01
C LEU A 124 -12.40 6.02 -4.97
N ALA A 125 -12.64 5.32 -3.87
CA ALA A 125 -13.81 4.47 -3.70
C ALA A 125 -15.11 5.27 -3.68
N ASP A 126 -15.12 6.43 -3.02
CA ASP A 126 -16.31 7.28 -2.95
C ASP A 126 -16.69 7.87 -4.31
N ASP A 127 -15.71 8.39 -5.04
CA ASP A 127 -15.94 9.18 -6.23
C ASP A 127 -16.07 8.33 -7.50
N CYS A 128 -15.27 7.27 -7.62
CA CYS A 128 -15.07 6.56 -8.88
C CYS A 128 -15.63 5.13 -8.89
N MET A 129 -15.74 4.45 -7.75
CA MET A 129 -16.16 3.06 -7.70
C MET A 129 -17.67 2.94 -7.46
N LYS A 130 -18.47 3.08 -8.53
CA LYS A 130 -19.96 2.96 -8.48
C LYS A 130 -20.46 1.61 -8.99
N GLU A 131 -19.72 1.03 -9.91
CA GLU A 131 -19.98 -0.27 -10.50
C GLU A 131 -18.75 -1.17 -10.30
N TRP A 132 -18.57 -2.21 -11.15
CA TRP A 132 -17.37 -3.01 -11.10
C TRP A 132 -16.12 -2.17 -11.36
N HIS A 133 -15.06 -2.38 -10.53
CA HIS A 133 -13.77 -1.72 -10.71
C HIS A 133 -12.67 -2.79 -10.84
N PRO A 134 -11.74 -2.69 -11.81
CA PRO A 134 -10.73 -3.72 -12.08
C PRO A 134 -9.82 -4.08 -10.90
N PHE A 135 -9.64 -3.19 -9.93
CA PHE A 135 -8.85 -3.52 -8.75
C PHE A 135 -9.39 -4.71 -7.97
N PHE A 136 -10.71 -4.93 -8.01
CA PHE A 136 -11.35 -6.08 -7.37
C PHE A 136 -11.04 -7.44 -8.04
N GLU A 137 -10.25 -7.46 -9.10
CA GLU A 137 -9.60 -8.69 -9.57
C GLU A 137 -8.50 -9.17 -8.59
N TYR A 138 -7.90 -8.24 -7.84
CA TYR A 138 -6.76 -8.52 -6.97
C TYR A 138 -6.99 -8.18 -5.49
N ILE A 139 -8.06 -7.47 -5.17
CA ILE A 139 -8.43 -7.14 -3.79
C ILE A 139 -9.84 -7.66 -3.48
N ASP A 140 -10.10 -7.92 -2.21
CA ASP A 140 -11.41 -8.39 -1.74
C ASP A 140 -12.25 -7.25 -1.18
N SER A 141 -11.60 -6.22 -0.61
CA SER A 141 -12.30 -5.09 -0.03
C SER A 141 -11.46 -3.80 -0.01
N ILE A 142 -12.16 -2.70 0.23
CA ILE A 142 -11.57 -1.39 0.56
C ILE A 142 -12.16 -0.94 1.89
N MET A 143 -11.30 -0.69 2.87
CA MET A 143 -11.65 -0.07 4.14
C MET A 143 -11.64 1.44 3.96
N MET A 144 -12.80 2.08 4.08
CA MET A 144 -12.98 3.52 3.89
C MET A 144 -13.02 4.24 5.24
N TYR A 145 -12.65 5.51 5.25
CA TYR A 145 -12.67 6.38 6.44
C TYR A 145 -11.83 5.83 7.61
N ASP A 146 -12.36 5.94 8.83
CA ASP A 146 -11.73 5.41 10.04
C ASP A 146 -11.82 3.89 10.05
N GLY A 147 -10.70 3.22 10.20
CA GLY A 147 -10.58 1.78 9.97
C GLY A 147 -10.49 0.92 11.23
N GLU A 148 -10.31 1.49 12.42
CA GLU A 148 -9.97 0.73 13.62
C GLU A 148 -11.08 -0.24 14.02
N GLU A 149 -12.30 0.24 14.22
CA GLU A 149 -13.44 -0.62 14.53
C GLU A 149 -13.87 -1.48 13.33
N PRO A 150 -13.98 -0.92 12.10
CA PRO A 150 -14.31 -1.71 10.92
C PRO A 150 -13.32 -2.86 10.66
N LEU A 151 -12.02 -2.63 10.87
CA LEU A 151 -11.01 -3.69 10.70
C LEU A 151 -11.20 -4.82 11.71
N ALA A 152 -11.47 -4.51 12.98
CA ALA A 152 -11.75 -5.53 13.98
C ALA A 152 -12.96 -6.38 13.58
N ARG A 153 -14.05 -5.75 13.15
CA ARG A 153 -15.25 -6.48 12.68
C ARG A 153 -15.02 -7.29 11.41
N LEU A 154 -14.19 -6.79 10.48
CA LEU A 154 -13.81 -7.55 9.30
C LEU A 154 -13.05 -8.81 9.68
N LEU A 155 -12.07 -8.71 10.59
CA LEU A 155 -11.29 -9.86 11.04
C LEU A 155 -12.17 -10.87 11.78
N GLU A 156 -13.09 -10.42 12.65
CA GLU A 156 -14.06 -11.29 13.33
C GLU A 156 -14.96 -12.04 12.33
N ALA A 157 -15.45 -11.36 11.28
CA ALA A 157 -16.25 -12.00 10.25
C ALA A 157 -15.45 -13.06 9.49
N LEU A 158 -14.21 -12.75 9.10
CA LEU A 158 -13.34 -13.69 8.40
C LEU A 158 -12.98 -14.91 9.27
N ASP A 159 -12.72 -14.72 10.57
CA ASP A 159 -12.40 -15.80 11.50
C ASP A 159 -13.61 -16.72 11.78
N SER A 160 -14.82 -16.17 11.78
CA SER A 160 -16.05 -16.95 11.95
C SER A 160 -16.43 -17.75 10.69
N GLY A 161 -15.77 -17.50 9.56
CA GLY A 161 -16.11 -18.08 8.26
C GLY A 161 -17.42 -17.52 7.68
N ASP A 162 -17.84 -16.35 8.16
CA ASP A 162 -19.01 -15.67 7.61
C ASP A 162 -18.60 -14.88 6.36
N ASP A 163 -19.03 -15.37 5.20
CA ASP A 163 -18.80 -14.68 3.91
C ASP A 163 -19.66 -13.42 3.77
N ASN A 164 -20.50 -13.10 4.74
CA ASN A 164 -21.37 -11.94 4.71
C ASN A 164 -20.67 -10.69 5.28
N LEU A 165 -19.99 -9.96 4.41
CA LEU A 165 -19.33 -8.71 4.75
C LEU A 165 -20.28 -7.50 4.82
N ASP A 166 -21.57 -7.67 4.55
CA ASP A 166 -22.55 -6.56 4.50
C ASP A 166 -22.74 -5.87 5.86
N CYS A 167 -22.38 -6.55 6.96
CA CYS A 167 -22.47 -5.99 8.32
C CYS A 167 -21.24 -5.18 8.74
N VAL A 168 -20.12 -5.26 8.03
CA VAL A 168 -18.88 -4.55 8.36
C VAL A 168 -19.00 -3.08 7.95
N PRO A 169 -19.01 -2.12 8.87
CA PRO A 169 -19.17 -0.71 8.50
C PRO A 169 -17.95 -0.19 7.74
N ASN A 170 -18.11 0.90 7.03
CA ASN A 170 -17.04 1.56 6.25
C ASN A 170 -16.35 0.64 5.22
N LEU A 171 -16.93 -0.51 4.89
CA LEU A 171 -16.36 -1.45 3.94
C LEU A 171 -16.98 -1.26 2.55
N CYS A 172 -16.11 -1.23 1.55
CA CYS A 172 -16.48 -1.36 0.15
C CYS A 172 -15.97 -2.73 -0.34
N HIS A 173 -16.86 -3.59 -0.83
CA HIS A 173 -16.50 -4.94 -1.27
C HIS A 173 -17.25 -5.34 -2.54
N ALA A 174 -16.75 -6.37 -3.23
CA ALA A 174 -17.36 -6.88 -4.43
C ALA A 174 -18.15 -8.17 -4.13
N LYS A 175 -19.37 -8.28 -4.66
CA LYS A 175 -20.22 -9.47 -4.56
C LYS A 175 -21.04 -9.63 -5.84
N GLY A 176 -20.94 -10.81 -6.48
CA GLY A 176 -21.70 -11.09 -7.70
C GLY A 176 -21.41 -10.12 -8.86
N GLY A 177 -20.17 -9.64 -9.00
CA GLY A 177 -19.77 -8.70 -10.06
C GLY A 177 -20.23 -7.26 -9.85
N LYS A 178 -20.68 -6.92 -8.65
CA LYS A 178 -21.08 -5.56 -8.27
C LYS A 178 -20.33 -5.11 -7.02
N ILE A 179 -20.16 -3.81 -6.88
CA ILE A 179 -19.55 -3.18 -5.71
C ILE A 179 -20.67 -2.75 -4.75
N TYR A 180 -20.46 -3.09 -3.48
CA TYR A 180 -21.30 -2.69 -2.37
C TYR A 180 -20.50 -1.80 -1.44
N LYS A 181 -21.12 -0.72 -0.99
CA LYS A 181 -20.57 0.17 0.04
C LYS A 181 -21.49 0.07 1.24
N ASN A 182 -20.95 -0.45 2.33
CA ASN A 182 -21.69 -0.64 3.56
C ASN A 182 -21.96 0.71 4.25
N HIS A 183 -22.80 0.69 5.26
CA HIS A 183 -23.14 1.90 6.01
C HIS A 183 -21.88 2.52 6.62
N ARG A 184 -21.85 3.85 6.60
CA ARG A 184 -20.79 4.62 7.23
C ARG A 184 -21.04 4.76 8.72
N ILE A 185 -20.00 4.53 9.52
CA ILE A 185 -19.91 4.98 10.90
C ILE A 185 -18.84 6.06 11.01
N GLU A 186 -19.06 7.01 11.86
CA GLU A 186 -18.05 8.00 12.25
C GLU A 186 -17.52 7.61 13.63
N GLN A 187 -16.20 7.56 13.74
CA GLN A 187 -15.59 7.31 15.04
C GLN A 187 -15.78 8.56 15.91
N THR A 188 -16.66 8.46 16.88
CA THR A 188 -17.02 9.58 17.77
C THR A 188 -16.01 9.80 18.90
N PHE A 189 -15.09 8.87 19.08
CA PHE A 189 -14.08 8.95 20.13
C PHE A 189 -12.70 8.73 19.50
N ILE A 190 -11.90 9.79 19.48
CA ILE A 190 -10.46 9.60 19.56
C ILE A 190 -10.24 9.01 20.94
N ASN A 191 -10.04 7.68 21.01
CA ASN A 191 -9.59 7.08 22.24
C ASN A 191 -8.34 7.84 22.67
N ASP A 192 -8.25 8.19 23.97
CA ASP A 192 -7.06 8.80 24.58
C ASP A 192 -5.86 7.82 24.57
N THR A 193 -5.70 7.06 23.51
CA THR A 193 -4.56 6.18 23.30
C THR A 193 -3.35 7.05 23.03
N VAL A 194 -2.52 7.17 24.06
CA VAL A 194 -1.23 7.82 23.93
C VAL A 194 -0.36 6.96 22.98
N PRO A 195 0.23 7.56 21.92
CA PRO A 195 1.15 6.83 21.07
C PRO A 195 2.27 6.18 21.89
N ASP A 196 2.46 4.88 21.71
CA ASP A 196 3.55 4.14 22.34
C ASP A 196 4.85 4.36 21.55
N PHE A 197 5.82 5.01 22.18
CA PHE A 197 7.15 5.26 21.63
C PHE A 197 8.23 4.35 22.22
N ASP A 198 7.88 3.42 23.14
CA ASP A 198 8.87 2.61 23.86
C ASP A 198 9.66 1.68 22.91
N GLY A 199 9.05 1.25 21.81
CA GLY A 199 9.71 0.47 20.76
C GLY A 199 10.64 1.27 19.84
N PHE A 200 10.62 2.61 19.91
CA PHE A 200 11.46 3.46 19.07
C PHE A 200 12.77 3.79 19.74
N ALA A 201 13.88 3.51 19.07
CA ALA A 201 15.19 3.90 19.54
C ALA A 201 15.40 5.43 19.31
N LEU A 202 14.64 6.27 20.03
CA LEU A 202 14.63 7.73 19.87
C LEU A 202 16.03 8.34 20.00
N SER A 203 16.90 7.74 20.82
CA SER A 203 18.31 8.15 20.96
C SER A 203 19.12 8.02 19.66
N LYS A 204 18.62 7.32 18.66
CA LYS A 204 19.26 7.19 17.33
C LYS A 204 18.78 8.25 16.33
N TYR A 205 17.76 9.02 16.68
CA TYR A 205 17.29 10.14 15.87
C TYR A 205 17.84 11.43 16.48
N PHE A 206 18.52 12.20 15.65
CA PHE A 206 18.95 13.54 16.03
C PHE A 206 17.87 14.52 15.58
N MET A 207 17.29 15.21 16.54
CA MET A 207 16.41 16.35 16.29
C MET A 207 17.23 17.61 16.22
#